data_17ff5bd5cdbb4376650212713c9c37a3
#
_entry.id   17ff5bd5cdbb4376650212713c9c37a3
#
_cell.length_a   1.000
_cell.length_b   1.000
_cell.length_c   1.000
_cell.angle_alpha   90.00
_cell.angle_beta   90.00
_cell.angle_gamma   90.00
#
_symmetry.space_group_name_H-M   'P 1'
#
loop_
_entity.id
_entity.type
_entity.pdbx_description
1 polymer ?
#
loop_
_entity_poly.entity_id
_entity_poly.type
_entity_poly.pdbx_seq_one_letter_code
_entity_poly.pdbx_strand_id
1 'polypeptide(L)'
;MSSYWATHAWLPDGCQAGVGFDVEDGRFARVRAGVAPQTGSEILGGVTLPGLANGHSHAFHRVLRGRTHAAGGTFWTWREQMYALAARLDPDSYLLLARAVFAEMAQAGYTVVGEFHYLHHDQHGHPYADPNAMSAALIQAASEAGIRLTLIDACYLAGGLDASGHLPLDPVQARFADRDVDHWRARVSLLSDLDQVRIGSAVHSVRAVPAEALSTIGEAVRKRPLHVHLSEQPAENAATRAFYGCTPTELLDDHGLLGPDTTAVHATHLTDTDIKTLGGSQTSACFCPTTERDLADGIGPARRLIDAGSPLTLGSDQHAVIDPFEELRGLELHERLATGERGRFTPVELIMIGSEAGYHSLGWPDGGNIADGALADFVVVRSNSVRTTGAHPDQIAYAATAADVDQVVVGGRVIVREGRHQLGSPARLLTSALEKLAQT
;
A
#
# COMPACT_ATOMS: atom_id res chain seq x y z
N MET A 1 -11.85 26.93 7.23
CA MET A 1 -12.26 26.23 8.47
C MET A 1 -13.59 25.54 8.22
N SER A 2 -13.67 24.23 8.40
CA SER A 2 -14.90 23.44 8.31
C SER A 2 -15.13 22.75 9.65
N SER A 3 -16.38 22.66 10.12
CA SER A 3 -16.73 22.04 11.39
C SER A 3 -17.56 20.78 11.13
N TYR A 4 -17.26 19.70 11.82
CA TYR A 4 -17.89 18.40 11.68
C TYR A 4 -18.38 17.86 13.03
N TRP A 5 -19.43 17.05 12.98
CA TRP A 5 -19.88 16.26 14.12
C TRP A 5 -20.21 14.85 13.65
N ALA A 6 -19.48 13.86 14.20
CA ALA A 6 -19.66 12.45 13.91
C ALA A 6 -20.52 11.77 14.97
N THR A 7 -21.49 10.95 14.54
CA THR A 7 -22.28 10.09 15.44
C THR A 7 -21.37 9.17 16.25
N HIS A 8 -20.39 8.57 15.57
CA HIS A 8 -19.29 7.81 16.17
C HIS A 8 -18.02 8.11 15.40
N ALA A 9 -16.89 8.22 16.09
CA ALA A 9 -15.58 8.33 15.45
C ALA A 9 -14.53 7.48 16.20
N TRP A 10 -13.59 6.95 15.44
CA TRP A 10 -12.42 6.25 15.97
C TRP A 10 -11.33 7.28 16.30
N LEU A 11 -11.09 7.45 17.58
CA LEU A 11 -10.02 8.25 18.15
C LEU A 11 -8.85 7.32 18.55
N PRO A 12 -7.67 7.83 18.93
CA PRO A 12 -6.56 7.00 19.39
C PRO A 12 -6.93 5.99 20.51
N ASP A 13 -7.87 6.37 21.38
CA ASP A 13 -8.35 5.51 22.47
C ASP A 13 -9.52 4.58 22.08
N GLY A 14 -9.86 4.48 20.79
CA GLY A 14 -10.93 3.63 20.27
C GLY A 14 -12.18 4.42 19.80
N CYS A 15 -13.26 3.66 19.53
CA CYS A 15 -14.50 4.23 19.00
C CYS A 15 -15.27 5.02 20.08
N GLN A 16 -15.54 6.30 19.80
CA GLN A 16 -16.25 7.23 20.70
C GLN A 16 -17.53 7.74 20.05
N ALA A 17 -18.57 7.99 20.88
CA ALA A 17 -19.82 8.58 20.41
C ALA A 17 -19.82 10.11 20.54
N GLY A 18 -20.52 10.78 19.60
CA GLY A 18 -20.73 12.24 19.64
C GLY A 18 -19.41 13.01 19.56
N VAL A 19 -18.66 12.85 18.49
CA VAL A 19 -17.34 13.48 18.31
C VAL A 19 -17.46 14.72 17.43
N GLY A 20 -17.15 15.89 18.00
CA GLY A 20 -16.98 17.15 17.25
C GLY A 20 -15.53 17.41 16.95
N PHE A 21 -15.26 17.92 15.73
CA PHE A 21 -13.93 18.39 15.35
C PHE A 21 -14.01 19.44 14.25
N ASP A 22 -12.98 20.25 14.16
CA ASP A 22 -12.81 21.24 13.09
C ASP A 22 -11.65 20.84 12.19
N VAL A 23 -11.65 21.38 10.97
CA VAL A 23 -10.55 21.25 10.02
C VAL A 23 -10.06 22.64 9.67
N GLU A 24 -8.80 22.90 9.97
CA GLU A 24 -8.09 24.14 9.69
C GLU A 24 -6.78 23.80 8.92
N ASP A 25 -6.57 24.43 7.78
CA ASP A 25 -5.36 24.26 6.94
C ASP A 25 -5.01 22.78 6.67
N GLY A 26 -6.04 21.95 6.46
CA GLY A 26 -5.88 20.52 6.17
C GLY A 26 -5.54 19.65 7.39
N ARG A 27 -5.68 20.18 8.61
CA ARG A 27 -5.41 19.47 9.86
C ARG A 27 -6.63 19.46 10.78
N PHE A 28 -6.73 18.44 11.61
CA PHE A 28 -7.73 18.40 12.68
C PHE A 28 -7.44 19.45 13.76
N ALA A 29 -8.49 20.06 14.26
CA ALA A 29 -8.46 20.98 15.38
C ALA A 29 -9.68 20.76 16.28
N ARG A 30 -9.53 21.01 17.58
CA ARG A 30 -10.60 20.92 18.58
C ARG A 30 -11.38 19.60 18.57
N VAL A 31 -10.68 18.49 18.48
CA VAL A 31 -11.28 17.15 18.56
C VAL A 31 -11.81 16.90 19.97
N ARG A 32 -13.12 16.61 20.11
CA ARG A 32 -13.79 16.42 21.40
C ARG A 32 -14.83 15.30 21.31
N ALA A 33 -14.72 14.32 22.18
CA ALA A 33 -15.73 13.27 22.33
C ALA A 33 -16.84 13.67 23.33
N GLY A 34 -18.01 13.02 23.23
CA GLY A 34 -19.13 13.20 24.14
C GLY A 34 -19.80 14.57 24.02
N VAL A 35 -19.70 15.27 22.90
CA VAL A 35 -20.31 16.59 22.67
C VAL A 35 -21.54 16.50 21.76
N ALA A 36 -22.48 17.43 21.97
CA ALA A 36 -23.61 17.62 21.06
C ALA A 36 -23.15 18.34 19.78
N PRO A 37 -23.87 18.14 18.65
CA PRO A 37 -23.58 18.88 17.42
C PRO A 37 -23.73 20.38 17.62
N GLN A 38 -22.79 21.15 17.09
CA GLN A 38 -22.85 22.62 17.10
C GLN A 38 -23.61 23.11 15.87
N THR A 39 -24.23 24.29 16.01
CA THR A 39 -24.88 24.95 14.87
C THR A 39 -23.87 25.23 13.75
N GLY A 40 -24.17 24.73 12.55
CA GLY A 40 -23.31 24.90 11.38
C GLY A 40 -22.28 23.76 11.16
N SER A 41 -22.18 22.79 12.07
CA SER A 41 -21.36 21.59 11.82
C SER A 41 -22.02 20.67 10.79
N GLU A 42 -21.24 20.14 9.86
CA GLU A 42 -21.66 19.04 8.97
C GLU A 42 -21.81 17.77 9.82
N ILE A 43 -22.98 17.14 9.72
CA ILE A 43 -23.28 15.90 10.48
C ILE A 43 -22.80 14.70 9.67
N LEU A 44 -21.84 13.98 10.22
CA LEU A 44 -21.32 12.73 9.66
C LEU A 44 -22.11 11.56 10.22
N GLY A 45 -22.94 10.94 9.39
CA GLY A 45 -23.74 9.78 9.77
C GLY A 45 -22.90 8.50 9.75
N GLY A 46 -23.21 7.55 10.68
CA GLY A 46 -22.50 6.26 10.73
C GLY A 46 -21.23 6.30 11.58
N VAL A 47 -20.14 5.70 11.08
CA VAL A 47 -18.87 5.61 11.81
C VAL A 47 -17.79 6.33 11.01
N THR A 48 -17.14 7.32 11.62
CA THR A 48 -15.99 8.02 11.05
C THR A 48 -14.71 7.33 11.48
N LEU A 49 -13.94 6.85 10.53
CA LEU A 49 -12.62 6.26 10.72
C LEU A 49 -11.54 7.29 10.38
N PRO A 50 -10.34 7.21 10.97
CA PRO A 50 -9.18 7.93 10.42
C PRO A 50 -8.94 7.53 8.97
N GLY A 51 -8.16 8.31 8.26
CA GLY A 51 -7.76 7.97 6.90
C GLY A 51 -7.13 6.60 6.83
N LEU A 52 -7.58 5.76 5.86
CA LEU A 52 -7.06 4.42 5.68
C LEU A 52 -5.89 4.42 4.68
N ALA A 53 -4.87 3.65 4.99
CA ALA A 53 -3.65 3.55 4.20
C ALA A 53 -3.62 2.26 3.37
N ASN A 54 -3.23 2.40 2.11
CA ASN A 54 -2.80 1.30 1.25
C ASN A 54 -1.27 1.26 1.26
N GLY A 55 -0.67 0.44 2.11
CA GLY A 55 0.77 0.39 2.35
C GLY A 55 1.58 -0.16 1.18
N HIS A 56 0.94 -0.85 0.23
CA HIS A 56 1.60 -1.46 -0.93
C HIS A 56 0.64 -1.64 -2.10
N SER A 57 1.06 -1.19 -3.29
CA SER A 57 0.26 -1.16 -4.50
C SER A 57 1.13 -1.18 -5.74
N HIS A 58 0.64 -1.85 -6.79
CA HIS A 58 1.11 -1.77 -8.17
C HIS A 58 -0.07 -1.42 -9.07
N ALA A 59 -0.32 -0.15 -9.33
CA ALA A 59 -1.52 0.32 -10.01
C ALA A 59 -1.79 -0.39 -11.35
N PHE A 60 -0.75 -0.72 -12.11
CA PHE A 60 -0.94 -1.38 -13.41
C PHE A 60 -1.43 -2.83 -13.29
N HIS A 61 -1.18 -3.54 -12.19
CA HIS A 61 -1.68 -4.91 -11.98
C HIS A 61 -3.22 -4.98 -11.95
N ARG A 62 -3.91 -3.86 -11.69
CA ARG A 62 -5.39 -3.80 -11.70
C ARG A 62 -6.01 -4.34 -12.99
N VAL A 63 -5.32 -4.26 -14.12
CA VAL A 63 -5.76 -4.81 -15.41
C VAL A 63 -5.89 -6.33 -15.39
N LEU A 64 -5.14 -7.00 -14.52
CA LEU A 64 -5.10 -8.47 -14.42
C LEU A 64 -6.28 -9.06 -13.63
N ARG A 65 -7.01 -8.25 -12.87
CA ARG A 65 -8.14 -8.71 -12.03
C ARG A 65 -9.15 -9.53 -12.83
N GLY A 66 -9.38 -10.77 -12.39
CA GLY A 66 -10.32 -11.69 -13.03
C GLY A 66 -9.88 -12.22 -14.40
N ARG A 67 -8.57 -12.12 -14.75
CA ARG A 67 -8.03 -12.57 -16.03
C ARG A 67 -7.01 -13.69 -15.93
N THR A 68 -6.47 -13.94 -14.74
CA THR A 68 -5.31 -14.82 -14.52
C THR A 68 -5.66 -16.22 -14.00
N HIS A 69 -6.94 -16.52 -13.77
CA HIS A 69 -7.38 -17.75 -13.11
C HIS A 69 -7.70 -18.91 -14.07
N ALA A 70 -7.58 -18.71 -15.38
CA ALA A 70 -7.85 -19.76 -16.35
C ALA A 70 -6.81 -20.92 -16.20
N ALA A 71 -7.30 -22.16 -16.28
CA ALA A 71 -6.45 -23.38 -16.24
C ALA A 71 -5.62 -23.57 -14.95
N GLY A 72 -6.08 -23.09 -13.79
CA GLY A 72 -5.42 -23.32 -12.50
C GLY A 72 -4.07 -22.65 -12.39
N GLY A 73 -4.02 -21.35 -12.73
CA GLY A 73 -2.81 -20.53 -12.77
C GLY A 73 -1.93 -20.60 -11.51
N THR A 74 -0.64 -20.36 -11.70
CA THR A 74 0.37 -20.26 -10.66
C THR A 74 0.90 -18.83 -10.61
N PHE A 75 1.66 -18.46 -9.56
CA PHE A 75 2.43 -17.21 -9.51
C PHE A 75 3.21 -16.96 -10.82
N TRP A 76 3.82 -17.98 -11.43
CA TRP A 76 4.61 -17.85 -12.65
C TRP A 76 3.77 -17.53 -13.89
N THR A 77 2.61 -18.16 -14.05
CA THR A 77 1.69 -17.85 -15.15
C THR A 77 1.05 -16.47 -15.00
N TRP A 78 0.80 -16.03 -13.76
CA TRP A 78 0.39 -14.66 -13.46
C TRP A 78 1.48 -13.67 -13.86
N ARG A 79 2.75 -13.93 -13.51
CA ARG A 79 3.90 -13.08 -13.86
C ARG A 79 4.08 -12.91 -15.37
N GLU A 80 3.87 -13.96 -16.16
CA GLU A 80 3.90 -13.87 -17.63
C GLU A 80 2.85 -12.90 -18.18
N GLN A 81 1.62 -12.93 -17.64
CA GLN A 81 0.56 -12.00 -18.04
C GLN A 81 0.86 -10.57 -17.59
N MET A 82 1.45 -10.40 -16.42
CA MET A 82 1.90 -9.11 -15.93
C MET A 82 2.99 -8.52 -16.84
N TYR A 83 3.96 -9.32 -17.28
CA TYR A 83 4.98 -8.88 -18.24
C TYR A 83 4.39 -8.48 -19.58
N ALA A 84 3.43 -9.24 -20.09
CA ALA A 84 2.75 -8.91 -21.35
C ALA A 84 1.97 -7.58 -21.24
N LEU A 85 1.41 -7.28 -20.08
CA LEU A 85 0.78 -5.99 -19.80
C LEU A 85 1.83 -4.87 -19.68
N ALA A 86 2.87 -5.09 -18.89
CA ALA A 86 3.94 -4.12 -18.69
C ALA A 86 4.57 -3.69 -20.02
N ALA A 87 4.76 -4.62 -20.97
CA ALA A 87 5.33 -4.33 -22.30
C ALA A 87 4.56 -3.30 -23.13
N ARG A 88 3.28 -3.03 -22.79
CA ARG A 88 2.36 -2.17 -23.56
C ARG A 88 2.16 -0.78 -22.98
N LEU A 89 2.55 -0.55 -21.73
CA LEU A 89 2.35 0.72 -21.05
C LEU A 89 3.37 1.77 -21.48
N ASP A 90 2.89 2.99 -21.67
CA ASP A 90 3.66 4.21 -21.82
C ASP A 90 3.19 5.25 -20.77
N PRO A 91 3.85 6.41 -20.64
CA PRO A 91 3.46 7.40 -19.63
C PRO A 91 1.99 7.85 -19.75
N ASP A 92 1.46 8.02 -20.95
CA ASP A 92 0.09 8.49 -21.17
C ASP A 92 -0.95 7.42 -20.77
N SER A 93 -0.76 6.18 -21.21
CA SER A 93 -1.63 5.06 -20.85
C SER A 93 -1.52 4.70 -19.38
N TYR A 94 -0.32 4.84 -18.78
CA TYR A 94 -0.12 4.61 -17.35
C TYR A 94 -0.82 5.68 -16.50
N LEU A 95 -0.76 6.97 -16.90
CA LEU A 95 -1.52 8.04 -16.26
C LEU A 95 -3.03 7.72 -16.24
N LEU A 96 -3.61 7.33 -17.38
CA LEU A 96 -5.04 7.04 -17.47
C LEU A 96 -5.43 5.86 -16.58
N LEU A 97 -4.61 4.81 -16.58
CA LEU A 97 -4.84 3.62 -15.77
C LEU A 97 -4.70 3.91 -14.28
N ALA A 98 -3.57 4.49 -13.86
CA ALA A 98 -3.31 4.82 -12.47
C ALA A 98 -4.35 5.78 -11.88
N ARG A 99 -4.80 6.78 -12.65
CA ARG A 99 -5.88 7.68 -12.27
C ARG A 99 -7.18 6.93 -11.96
N ALA A 100 -7.55 5.94 -12.78
CA ALA A 100 -8.72 5.13 -12.56
C ALA A 100 -8.59 4.26 -11.29
N VAL A 101 -7.40 3.70 -11.06
CA VAL A 101 -7.09 2.85 -9.89
C VAL A 101 -7.08 3.67 -8.61
N PHE A 102 -6.43 4.82 -8.59
CA PHE A 102 -6.40 5.69 -7.42
C PHE A 102 -7.78 6.28 -7.11
N ALA A 103 -8.61 6.54 -8.13
CA ALA A 103 -10.00 6.91 -7.91
C ALA A 103 -10.84 5.74 -7.34
N GLU A 104 -10.59 4.49 -7.74
CA GLU A 104 -11.19 3.29 -7.15
C GLU A 104 -10.76 3.12 -5.68
N MET A 105 -9.46 3.31 -5.38
CA MET A 105 -8.93 3.28 -4.00
C MET A 105 -9.57 4.35 -3.12
N ALA A 106 -9.63 5.59 -3.59
CA ALA A 106 -10.26 6.68 -2.86
C ALA A 106 -11.74 6.39 -2.59
N GLN A 107 -12.48 5.89 -3.58
CA GLN A 107 -13.89 5.51 -3.41
C GLN A 107 -14.06 4.36 -2.44
N ALA A 108 -13.07 3.46 -2.32
CA ALA A 108 -13.06 2.36 -1.37
C ALA A 108 -12.71 2.78 0.07
N GLY A 109 -12.19 4.01 0.27
CA GLY A 109 -11.84 4.55 1.58
C GLY A 109 -10.35 4.76 1.84
N TYR A 110 -9.47 4.43 0.89
CA TYR A 110 -8.05 4.77 1.04
C TYR A 110 -7.81 6.27 0.85
N THR A 111 -6.97 6.85 1.69
CA THR A 111 -6.60 8.26 1.68
C THR A 111 -5.14 8.50 1.35
N VAL A 112 -4.31 7.47 1.51
CA VAL A 112 -2.90 7.42 1.12
C VAL A 112 -2.58 6.08 0.48
N VAL A 113 -1.67 6.08 -0.51
CA VAL A 113 -1.17 4.87 -1.16
C VAL A 113 0.35 4.90 -1.26
N GLY A 114 0.98 3.76 -0.93
CA GLY A 114 2.36 3.44 -1.27
C GLY A 114 2.39 2.72 -2.60
N GLU A 115 2.72 3.42 -3.66
CA GLU A 115 2.82 2.85 -4.99
C GLU A 115 4.25 2.36 -5.25
N PHE A 116 4.43 1.05 -5.22
CA PHE A 116 5.71 0.39 -5.47
C PHE A 116 5.99 0.37 -6.98
N HIS A 117 6.76 1.35 -7.41
CA HIS A 117 6.97 1.68 -8.81
C HIS A 117 8.27 1.09 -9.35
N TYR A 118 8.18 0.21 -10.34
CA TYR A 118 9.33 -0.40 -11.02
C TYR A 118 9.23 -0.38 -12.57
N LEU A 119 8.26 0.31 -13.15
CA LEU A 119 8.11 0.45 -14.60
C LEU A 119 8.69 1.78 -15.05
N HIS A 120 10.01 1.82 -15.31
CA HIS A 120 10.76 3.07 -15.48
C HIS A 120 10.97 3.48 -16.93
N HIS A 121 11.28 2.52 -17.82
CA HIS A 121 11.80 2.77 -19.15
C HIS A 121 10.77 2.44 -20.25
N ASP A 122 11.10 2.78 -21.51
CA ASP A 122 10.27 2.46 -22.66
C ASP A 122 10.18 0.93 -22.89
N GLN A 123 9.40 0.52 -23.88
CA GLN A 123 9.20 -0.90 -24.20
C GLN A 123 10.49 -1.64 -24.64
N HIS A 124 11.57 -0.91 -24.94
CA HIS A 124 12.88 -1.45 -25.32
C HIS A 124 13.91 -1.36 -24.17
N GLY A 125 13.50 -0.86 -23.00
CA GLY A 125 14.37 -0.65 -21.86
C GLY A 125 15.24 0.61 -21.95
N HIS A 126 14.90 1.55 -22.84
CA HIS A 126 15.61 2.81 -22.92
C HIS A 126 14.94 3.88 -22.06
N PRO A 127 15.71 4.75 -21.38
CA PRO A 127 15.15 5.90 -20.68
C PRO A 127 14.34 6.81 -21.61
N TYR A 128 13.20 7.31 -21.13
CA TYR A 128 12.51 8.42 -21.78
C TYR A 128 13.36 9.70 -21.76
N ALA A 129 12.97 10.72 -22.54
CA ALA A 129 13.63 12.03 -22.53
C ALA A 129 13.62 12.66 -21.12
N ASP A 130 12.51 12.54 -20.38
CA ASP A 130 12.47 12.66 -18.93
C ASP A 130 12.62 11.24 -18.33
N PRO A 131 13.71 10.93 -17.62
CA PRO A 131 13.93 9.59 -17.07
C PRO A 131 12.89 9.18 -16.02
N ASN A 132 12.12 10.15 -15.50
CA ASN A 132 11.03 9.94 -14.54
C ASN A 132 9.62 10.12 -15.14
N ALA A 133 9.46 10.03 -16.47
CA ALA A 133 8.16 10.23 -17.14
C ALA A 133 7.06 9.28 -16.59
N MET A 134 7.40 8.01 -16.29
CA MET A 134 6.45 7.05 -15.71
C MET A 134 6.10 7.42 -14.26
N SER A 135 7.07 7.87 -13.47
CA SER A 135 6.86 8.39 -12.11
C SER A 135 5.98 9.66 -12.11
N ALA A 136 6.22 10.57 -13.07
CA ALA A 136 5.41 11.78 -13.24
C ALA A 136 3.94 11.45 -13.55
N ALA A 137 3.69 10.41 -14.36
CA ALA A 137 2.34 9.91 -14.65
C ALA A 137 1.61 9.45 -13.38
N LEU A 138 2.28 8.74 -12.47
CA LEU A 138 1.71 8.31 -11.19
C LEU A 138 1.44 9.49 -10.26
N ILE A 139 2.39 10.42 -10.16
CA ILE A 139 2.23 11.64 -9.34
C ILE A 139 1.02 12.46 -9.82
N GLN A 140 0.90 12.66 -11.13
CA GLN A 140 -0.25 13.36 -11.71
C GLN A 140 -1.56 12.61 -11.46
N ALA A 141 -1.58 11.27 -11.64
CA ALA A 141 -2.75 10.44 -11.40
C ALA A 141 -3.25 10.55 -9.95
N ALA A 142 -2.36 10.51 -8.98
CA ALA A 142 -2.70 10.65 -7.56
C ALA A 142 -3.22 12.05 -7.22
N SER A 143 -2.60 13.09 -7.77
CA SER A 143 -3.05 14.47 -7.61
C SER A 143 -4.46 14.68 -8.18
N GLU A 144 -4.77 14.15 -9.36
CA GLU A 144 -6.11 14.23 -9.96
C GLU A 144 -7.14 13.44 -9.16
N ALA A 145 -6.78 12.26 -8.65
CA ALA A 145 -7.65 11.47 -7.77
C ALA A 145 -7.83 12.11 -6.39
N GLY A 146 -6.91 12.96 -5.96
CA GLY A 146 -6.95 13.65 -4.67
C GLY A 146 -6.48 12.80 -3.49
N ILE A 147 -5.85 11.64 -3.74
CA ILE A 147 -5.26 10.76 -2.73
C ILE A 147 -3.80 11.16 -2.48
N ARG A 148 -3.30 10.96 -1.24
CA ARG A 148 -1.86 11.09 -0.97
C ARG A 148 -1.09 9.94 -1.61
N LEU A 149 0.11 10.23 -2.09
CA LEU A 149 1.00 9.26 -2.71
C LEU A 149 2.34 9.20 -1.97
N THR A 150 2.79 8.00 -1.64
CA THR A 150 4.21 7.73 -1.47
C THR A 150 4.67 6.95 -2.70
N LEU A 151 5.40 7.62 -3.58
CA LEU A 151 6.00 7.01 -4.75
C LEU A 151 7.25 6.25 -4.29
N ILE A 152 7.17 4.93 -4.27
CA ILE A 152 8.24 4.03 -3.82
C ILE A 152 8.99 3.54 -5.06
N ASP A 153 10.05 4.24 -5.43
CA ASP A 153 10.82 3.94 -6.64
C ASP A 153 11.78 2.78 -6.41
N ALA A 154 11.59 1.69 -7.15
CA ALA A 154 12.30 0.45 -6.93
C ALA A 154 13.60 0.33 -7.75
N CYS A 155 14.69 0.01 -7.07
CA CYS A 155 15.91 -0.49 -7.70
C CYS A 155 15.68 -1.91 -8.20
N TYR A 156 15.97 -2.17 -9.48
CA TYR A 156 15.86 -3.46 -10.15
C TYR A 156 17.08 -3.64 -11.06
N LEU A 157 17.89 -4.68 -10.88
CA LEU A 157 19.17 -4.85 -11.55
C LEU A 157 19.38 -6.24 -12.17
N ALA A 158 18.61 -7.28 -11.76
CA ALA A 158 18.81 -8.65 -12.20
C ALA A 158 17.48 -9.35 -12.47
N GLY A 159 17.48 -10.34 -13.37
CA GLY A 159 16.29 -11.07 -13.83
C GLY A 159 15.73 -12.08 -12.85
N GLY A 160 16.51 -12.42 -11.82
CA GLY A 160 16.18 -13.41 -10.80
C GLY A 160 17.41 -13.87 -10.04
N LEU A 161 17.24 -14.87 -9.19
CA LEU A 161 18.31 -15.50 -8.41
C LEU A 161 18.11 -17.01 -8.41
N ASP A 162 19.20 -17.75 -8.60
CA ASP A 162 19.27 -19.20 -8.38
C ASP A 162 20.56 -19.58 -7.63
N ALA A 163 20.84 -20.87 -7.50
CA ALA A 163 22.03 -21.35 -6.80
C ALA A 163 23.37 -20.96 -7.48
N SER A 164 23.36 -20.55 -8.74
CA SER A 164 24.55 -20.11 -9.48
C SER A 164 24.77 -18.59 -9.42
N GLY A 165 23.79 -17.85 -8.92
CA GLY A 165 23.82 -16.39 -8.78
C GLY A 165 22.67 -15.68 -9.45
N HIS A 166 22.84 -14.37 -9.64
CA HIS A 166 21.85 -13.53 -10.29
C HIS A 166 21.75 -13.83 -11.78
N LEU A 167 20.52 -13.93 -12.26
CA LEU A 167 20.19 -14.21 -13.65
C LEU A 167 20.18 -12.91 -14.50
N PRO A 168 20.50 -13.01 -15.80
CA PRO A 168 20.36 -11.89 -16.72
C PRO A 168 18.89 -11.45 -16.81
N LEU A 169 18.69 -10.19 -17.17
CA LEU A 169 17.35 -9.64 -17.41
C LEU A 169 16.70 -10.28 -18.64
N ASP A 170 15.43 -10.64 -18.52
CA ASP A 170 14.56 -10.88 -19.68
C ASP A 170 14.29 -9.58 -20.43
N PRO A 171 13.97 -9.62 -21.75
CA PRO A 171 13.71 -8.40 -22.54
C PRO A 171 12.68 -7.44 -21.92
N VAL A 172 11.61 -7.98 -21.29
CA VAL A 172 10.60 -7.14 -20.63
C VAL A 172 11.13 -6.53 -19.34
N GLN A 173 12.00 -7.24 -18.61
CA GLN A 173 12.60 -6.75 -17.38
C GLN A 173 13.55 -5.57 -17.60
N ALA A 174 14.07 -5.38 -18.82
CA ALA A 174 14.86 -4.22 -19.18
C ALA A 174 14.11 -2.88 -18.96
N ARG A 175 12.76 -2.89 -18.97
CA ARG A 175 11.93 -1.73 -18.64
C ARG A 175 11.96 -1.37 -17.16
N PHE A 176 12.29 -2.33 -16.31
CA PHE A 176 12.29 -2.18 -14.86
C PHE A 176 13.67 -1.77 -14.34
N ALA A 177 14.71 -2.14 -15.10
CA ALA A 177 16.08 -2.11 -14.64
C ALA A 177 16.81 -0.84 -15.08
N ASP A 178 17.39 -0.14 -14.13
CA ASP A 178 18.47 0.79 -14.42
C ASP A 178 19.77 0.01 -14.72
N ARG A 179 20.71 0.63 -15.41
CA ARG A 179 21.96 -0.03 -15.79
C ARG A 179 22.76 -0.57 -14.60
N ASP A 180 22.73 0.18 -13.50
CA ASP A 180 23.37 -0.13 -12.22
C ASP A 180 22.74 0.74 -11.11
N VAL A 181 23.14 0.51 -9.85
CA VAL A 181 22.62 1.22 -8.69
C VAL A 181 22.91 2.73 -8.72
N ASP A 182 24.01 3.17 -9.35
CA ASP A 182 24.34 4.60 -9.45
C ASP A 182 23.41 5.31 -10.44
N HIS A 183 23.00 4.65 -11.53
CA HIS A 183 22.01 5.18 -12.47
C HIS A 183 20.64 5.28 -11.83
N TRP A 184 20.21 4.23 -11.09
CA TRP A 184 18.99 4.29 -10.27
C TRP A 184 19.02 5.47 -9.31
N ARG A 185 20.10 5.60 -8.51
CA ARG A 185 20.29 6.69 -7.55
C ARG A 185 20.22 8.07 -8.22
N ALA A 186 20.88 8.23 -9.36
CA ALA A 186 20.87 9.47 -10.12
C ALA A 186 19.46 9.84 -10.59
N ARG A 187 18.68 8.86 -11.09
CA ARG A 187 17.29 9.06 -11.54
C ARG A 187 16.37 9.44 -10.38
N VAL A 188 16.42 8.71 -9.28
CA VAL A 188 15.59 8.98 -8.09
C VAL A 188 15.94 10.33 -7.44
N SER A 189 17.20 10.78 -7.51
CA SER A 189 17.60 12.06 -6.96
C SER A 189 16.97 13.29 -7.63
N LEU A 190 16.37 13.11 -8.81
CA LEU A 190 15.61 14.16 -9.51
C LEU A 190 14.18 14.29 -8.99
N LEU A 191 13.69 13.32 -8.22
CA LEU A 191 12.36 13.35 -7.61
C LEU A 191 12.41 14.09 -6.26
N SER A 192 11.35 14.79 -5.93
CA SER A 192 11.22 15.53 -4.67
C SER A 192 9.82 15.43 -4.09
N ASP A 193 9.73 15.57 -2.76
CA ASP A 193 8.46 15.62 -2.05
C ASP A 193 7.64 16.83 -2.48
N LEU A 194 6.31 16.64 -2.52
CA LEU A 194 5.32 17.70 -2.72
C LEU A 194 4.31 17.67 -1.56
N ASP A 195 3.36 18.61 -1.53
CA ASP A 195 2.37 18.68 -0.45
C ASP A 195 1.63 17.34 -0.21
N GLN A 196 1.27 16.65 -1.29
CA GLN A 196 0.55 15.37 -1.23
C GLN A 196 1.38 14.17 -1.75
N VAL A 197 2.68 14.34 -1.96
CA VAL A 197 3.57 13.30 -2.45
C VAL A 197 4.80 13.19 -1.56
N ARG A 198 5.15 11.97 -1.19
CA ARG A 198 6.45 11.60 -0.62
C ARG A 198 7.20 10.71 -1.61
N ILE A 199 8.51 10.84 -1.62
CA ILE A 199 9.37 9.97 -2.41
C ILE A 199 10.00 8.95 -1.45
N GLY A 200 9.65 7.69 -1.66
CA GLY A 200 10.30 6.54 -1.05
C GLY A 200 11.17 5.80 -2.07
N SER A 201 11.79 4.75 -1.62
CA SER A 201 12.59 3.87 -2.48
C SER A 201 12.33 2.41 -2.15
N ALA A 202 12.72 1.51 -3.05
CA ALA A 202 12.67 0.09 -2.75
C ALA A 202 13.89 -0.66 -3.27
N VAL A 203 14.28 -1.68 -2.52
CA VAL A 203 14.91 -2.87 -3.08
C VAL A 203 13.76 -3.72 -3.66
N HIS A 204 13.70 -3.93 -4.98
CA HIS A 204 12.58 -4.72 -5.53
C HIS A 204 12.45 -6.05 -4.76
N SER A 205 13.54 -6.79 -4.64
CA SER A 205 13.71 -7.97 -3.79
C SER A 205 15.18 -8.38 -3.83
N VAL A 206 15.62 -9.26 -2.96
CA VAL A 206 16.99 -9.86 -3.02
C VAL A 206 17.21 -10.71 -4.26
N ARG A 207 16.15 -11.09 -4.98
CA ARG A 207 16.23 -11.78 -6.28
C ARG A 207 16.63 -10.83 -7.42
N ALA A 208 16.22 -9.58 -7.33
CA ALA A 208 16.38 -8.59 -8.40
C ALA A 208 17.49 -7.57 -8.11
N VAL A 209 18.03 -7.54 -6.89
CA VAL A 209 19.08 -6.60 -6.49
C VAL A 209 20.22 -7.37 -5.84
N PRO A 210 21.40 -7.46 -6.49
CA PRO A 210 22.59 -8.09 -5.94
C PRO A 210 23.09 -7.43 -4.64
N ALA A 211 23.70 -8.24 -3.77
CA ALA A 211 24.15 -7.81 -2.45
C ALA A 211 25.08 -6.59 -2.48
N GLU A 212 25.96 -6.47 -3.46
CA GLU A 212 26.89 -5.35 -3.63
C GLU A 212 26.20 -4.00 -3.85
N ALA A 213 24.94 -3.98 -4.31
CA ALA A 213 24.16 -2.76 -4.50
C ALA A 213 23.40 -2.33 -3.23
N LEU A 214 23.15 -3.23 -2.29
CA LEU A 214 22.28 -3.00 -1.14
C LEU A 214 22.78 -1.84 -0.24
N SER A 215 24.04 -1.81 0.10
CA SER A 215 24.61 -0.74 0.94
C SER A 215 24.48 0.65 0.29
N THR A 216 24.67 0.74 -1.04
CA THR A 216 24.48 1.99 -1.80
C THR A 216 23.03 2.48 -1.75
N ILE A 217 22.07 1.56 -1.82
CA ILE A 217 20.64 1.89 -1.66
C ILE A 217 20.38 2.42 -0.25
N GLY A 218 20.85 1.71 0.78
CA GLY A 218 20.69 2.13 2.18
C GLY A 218 21.25 3.53 2.46
N GLU A 219 22.39 3.88 1.85
CA GLU A 219 22.98 5.24 1.96
C GLU A 219 22.13 6.31 1.25
N ALA A 220 21.56 5.97 0.08
CA ALA A 220 20.78 6.90 -0.72
C ALA A 220 19.43 7.26 -0.08
N VAL A 221 18.84 6.33 0.72
CA VAL A 221 17.45 6.45 1.21
C VAL A 221 17.33 6.88 2.68
N ARG A 222 18.43 7.29 3.34
CA ARG A 222 18.41 7.67 4.76
C ARG A 222 17.24 8.59 5.10
N LYS A 223 16.40 8.19 6.09
CA LYS A 223 15.22 8.92 6.58
C LYS A 223 14.07 9.04 5.55
N ARG A 224 14.01 8.15 4.58
CA ARG A 224 12.88 8.02 3.65
C ARG A 224 12.32 6.60 3.73
N PRO A 225 11.03 6.39 3.40
CA PRO A 225 10.49 5.04 3.32
C PRO A 225 11.30 4.14 2.38
N LEU A 226 11.70 2.98 2.87
CA LEU A 226 12.35 1.92 2.11
C LEU A 226 11.47 0.68 2.14
N HIS A 227 11.04 0.19 0.99
CA HIS A 227 10.25 -1.03 0.90
C HIS A 227 11.02 -2.15 0.22
N VAL A 228 10.66 -3.40 0.52
CA VAL A 228 11.26 -4.57 -0.12
C VAL A 228 10.26 -5.73 -0.12
N HIS A 229 10.06 -6.40 -1.27
CA HIS A 229 9.39 -7.70 -1.28
C HIS A 229 10.29 -8.72 -0.59
N LEU A 230 9.81 -9.31 0.49
CA LEU A 230 10.61 -10.16 1.36
C LEU A 230 9.94 -11.51 1.61
N SER A 231 10.64 -12.58 1.22
CA SER A 231 10.22 -13.96 1.56
C SER A 231 8.78 -14.27 1.17
N GLU A 232 8.31 -13.70 0.04
CA GLU A 232 6.98 -13.90 -0.51
C GLU A 232 6.76 -15.36 -0.93
N GLN A 233 7.76 -15.93 -1.62
CA GLN A 233 7.73 -17.29 -2.14
C GLN A 233 8.82 -18.16 -1.51
N PRO A 234 8.55 -19.45 -1.20
CA PRO A 234 9.58 -20.37 -0.70
C PRO A 234 10.80 -20.49 -1.62
N ALA A 235 10.61 -20.32 -2.93
CA ALA A 235 11.68 -20.35 -3.92
C ALA A 235 12.71 -19.23 -3.74
N GLU A 236 12.28 -18.03 -3.30
CA GLU A 236 13.18 -16.93 -2.96
C GLU A 236 14.12 -17.30 -1.83
N ASN A 237 13.57 -17.83 -0.73
CA ASN A 237 14.35 -18.26 0.42
C ASN A 237 15.33 -19.38 0.06
N ALA A 238 14.90 -20.34 -0.76
CA ALA A 238 15.75 -21.44 -1.21
C ALA A 238 16.93 -20.95 -2.08
N ALA A 239 16.66 -20.05 -3.03
CA ALA A 239 17.67 -19.46 -3.91
C ALA A 239 18.68 -18.62 -3.12
N THR A 240 18.20 -17.75 -2.21
CA THR A 240 19.04 -16.89 -1.38
C THR A 240 19.97 -17.71 -0.49
N ARG A 241 19.44 -18.76 0.15
CA ARG A 241 20.27 -19.69 0.96
C ARG A 241 21.28 -20.45 0.12
N ALA A 242 20.90 -20.90 -1.08
CA ALA A 242 21.80 -21.65 -1.94
C ALA A 242 22.98 -20.82 -2.43
N PHE A 243 22.77 -19.54 -2.74
CA PHE A 243 23.79 -18.66 -3.29
C PHE A 243 24.53 -17.86 -2.21
N TYR A 244 23.80 -17.20 -1.29
CA TYR A 244 24.39 -16.32 -0.27
C TYR A 244 24.65 -17.03 1.07
N GLY A 245 24.07 -18.21 1.31
CA GLY A 245 24.23 -18.95 2.56
C GLY A 245 23.36 -18.45 3.73
N CYS A 246 22.49 -17.46 3.50
CA CYS A 246 21.66 -16.83 4.52
C CYS A 246 20.20 -16.68 4.04
N THR A 247 19.30 -16.20 4.92
CA THR A 247 17.94 -15.86 4.54
C THR A 247 17.88 -14.50 3.85
N PRO A 248 16.80 -14.14 3.12
CA PRO A 248 16.59 -12.79 2.61
C PRO A 248 16.65 -11.73 3.70
N THR A 249 16.08 -12.00 4.88
CA THR A 249 16.11 -11.09 6.04
C THR A 249 17.53 -10.88 6.57
N GLU A 250 18.29 -11.96 6.76
CA GLU A 250 19.70 -11.89 7.21
C GLU A 250 20.54 -11.10 6.20
N LEU A 251 20.33 -11.29 4.90
CA LEU A 251 21.06 -10.55 3.86
C LEU A 251 20.79 -9.04 3.95
N LEU A 252 19.53 -8.63 4.16
CA LEU A 252 19.20 -7.20 4.32
C LEU A 252 19.75 -6.61 5.61
N ASP A 253 19.75 -7.37 6.71
CA ASP A 253 20.29 -6.97 8.01
C ASP A 253 21.80 -6.76 7.93
N ASP A 254 22.53 -7.69 7.33
CA ASP A 254 23.98 -7.64 7.12
C ASP A 254 24.42 -6.38 6.33
N HIS A 255 23.52 -5.85 5.49
CA HIS A 255 23.75 -4.62 4.71
C HIS A 255 23.14 -3.36 5.34
N GLY A 256 22.58 -3.46 6.56
CA GLY A 256 22.04 -2.32 7.31
C GLY A 256 20.77 -1.70 6.71
N LEU A 257 19.95 -2.51 6.02
CA LEU A 257 18.71 -2.06 5.38
C LEU A 257 17.47 -2.22 6.26
N LEU A 258 17.57 -2.93 7.38
CA LEU A 258 16.48 -3.08 8.32
C LEU A 258 16.44 -1.90 9.30
N GLY A 259 15.23 -1.47 9.66
CA GLY A 259 15.01 -0.35 10.58
C GLY A 259 13.60 0.20 10.53
N PRO A 260 13.29 1.23 11.35
CA PRO A 260 11.94 1.79 11.47
C PRO A 260 11.41 2.46 10.18
N ASP A 261 12.30 2.88 9.28
CA ASP A 261 11.92 3.45 7.98
C ASP A 261 11.76 2.36 6.89
N THR A 262 11.99 1.08 7.23
CA THR A 262 11.92 -0.05 6.28
C THR A 262 10.62 -0.83 6.45
N THR A 263 10.02 -1.22 5.32
CA THR A 263 8.83 -2.07 5.24
C THR A 263 9.13 -3.33 4.42
N ALA A 264 9.05 -4.48 5.08
CA ALA A 264 9.10 -5.81 4.47
C ALA A 264 7.69 -6.15 3.94
N VAL A 265 7.53 -6.22 2.61
CA VAL A 265 6.26 -6.56 1.98
C VAL A 265 6.11 -8.07 1.94
N HIS A 266 4.92 -8.56 2.24
CA HIS A 266 4.50 -9.96 2.43
C HIS A 266 5.08 -10.60 3.68
N ALA A 267 6.40 -10.74 3.81
CA ALA A 267 7.06 -11.36 4.96
C ALA A 267 6.41 -12.72 5.34
N THR A 268 6.07 -13.53 4.31
CA THR A 268 5.22 -14.73 4.46
C THR A 268 6.01 -15.92 5.01
N HIS A 269 7.18 -16.21 4.43
CA HIS A 269 7.96 -17.42 4.73
C HIS A 269 9.18 -17.13 5.59
N LEU A 270 8.96 -16.62 6.79
CA LEU A 270 10.00 -16.23 7.74
C LEU A 270 10.40 -17.39 8.67
N THR A 271 11.67 -17.41 9.06
CA THR A 271 12.15 -18.24 10.17
C THR A 271 11.90 -17.55 11.51
N ASP A 272 12.05 -18.26 12.62
CA ASP A 272 11.98 -17.68 13.98
C ASP A 272 13.06 -16.62 14.20
N THR A 273 14.23 -16.75 13.57
CA THR A 273 15.30 -15.75 13.61
C THR A 273 14.90 -14.52 12.82
N ASP A 274 14.37 -14.67 11.60
CA ASP A 274 13.91 -13.55 10.78
C ASP A 274 12.88 -12.68 11.51
N ILE A 275 11.89 -13.33 12.17
CA ILE A 275 10.86 -12.62 12.96
C ILE A 275 11.48 -11.78 14.08
N LYS A 276 12.47 -12.36 14.80
CA LYS A 276 13.18 -11.63 15.87
C LYS A 276 14.01 -10.47 15.34
N THR A 277 14.66 -10.66 14.19
CA THR A 277 15.48 -9.62 13.54
C THR A 277 14.59 -8.46 13.07
N LEU A 278 13.47 -8.74 12.38
CA LEU A 278 12.52 -7.71 11.96
C LEU A 278 11.92 -6.95 13.14
N GLY A 279 11.51 -7.67 14.19
CA GLY A 279 10.98 -7.06 15.41
C GLY A 279 12.01 -6.23 16.16
N GLY A 280 13.24 -6.75 16.32
CA GLY A 280 14.33 -6.06 17.01
C GLY A 280 14.80 -4.79 16.31
N SER A 281 14.74 -4.76 14.98
CA SER A 281 15.03 -3.58 14.16
C SER A 281 13.84 -2.62 14.01
N GLN A 282 12.65 -2.98 14.49
CA GLN A 282 11.39 -2.26 14.28
C GLN A 282 11.03 -2.08 12.78
N THR A 283 11.49 -2.99 11.94
CA THR A 283 11.11 -3.05 10.52
C THR A 283 9.63 -3.39 10.41
N SER A 284 8.86 -2.58 9.70
CA SER A 284 7.44 -2.83 9.46
C SER A 284 7.24 -4.03 8.53
N ALA A 285 6.13 -4.78 8.70
CA ALA A 285 5.70 -5.80 7.74
C ALA A 285 4.37 -5.39 7.11
N CYS A 286 4.31 -5.37 5.78
CA CYS A 286 3.11 -5.05 5.01
C CYS A 286 2.50 -6.32 4.44
N PHE A 287 1.38 -6.77 5.01
CA PHE A 287 0.62 -7.89 4.46
C PHE A 287 -0.37 -7.42 3.40
N CYS A 288 -0.61 -8.28 2.42
CA CYS A 288 -1.57 -8.05 1.35
C CYS A 288 -2.54 -9.24 1.27
N PRO A 289 -3.42 -9.43 2.27
CA PRO A 289 -4.23 -10.63 2.46
C PRO A 289 -5.02 -11.09 1.23
N THR A 290 -5.55 -10.15 0.44
CA THR A 290 -6.30 -10.51 -0.77
C THR A 290 -5.39 -11.03 -1.89
N THR A 291 -4.19 -10.47 -2.04
CA THR A 291 -3.16 -10.95 -2.98
C THR A 291 -2.61 -12.30 -2.57
N GLU A 292 -2.20 -12.43 -1.30
CA GLU A 292 -1.60 -13.65 -0.75
C GLU A 292 -2.56 -14.85 -0.88
N ARG A 293 -3.88 -14.61 -0.78
CA ARG A 293 -4.90 -15.62 -1.10
C ARG A 293 -4.99 -15.93 -2.59
N ASP A 294 -4.98 -14.91 -3.42
CA ASP A 294 -5.17 -15.03 -4.87
C ASP A 294 -4.00 -15.73 -5.55
N LEU A 295 -2.77 -15.45 -5.09
CA LEU A 295 -1.53 -16.06 -5.59
C LEU A 295 -1.13 -17.35 -4.85
N ALA A 296 -1.86 -17.70 -3.79
CA ALA A 296 -1.59 -18.85 -2.93
C ALA A 296 -0.19 -18.80 -2.26
N ASP A 297 0.23 -17.61 -1.83
CA ASP A 297 1.55 -17.38 -1.21
C ASP A 297 1.65 -18.04 0.18
N GLY A 298 0.52 -18.16 0.87
CA GLY A 298 0.44 -18.71 2.21
C GLY A 298 -0.06 -17.71 3.25
N ILE A 299 0.06 -18.07 4.52
CA ILE A 299 -0.31 -17.22 5.66
C ILE A 299 0.97 -16.83 6.39
N GLY A 300 1.29 -15.54 6.36
CA GLY A 300 2.46 -15.01 7.07
C GLY A 300 2.24 -14.92 8.59
N PRO A 301 3.32 -14.83 9.40
CA PRO A 301 3.28 -14.90 10.85
C PRO A 301 2.94 -13.54 11.51
N ALA A 302 1.81 -12.93 11.13
CA ALA A 302 1.48 -11.55 11.47
C ALA A 302 1.46 -11.28 12.98
N ARG A 303 0.79 -12.14 13.78
CA ARG A 303 0.75 -11.95 15.23
C ARG A 303 2.14 -12.06 15.86
N ARG A 304 2.96 -13.01 15.40
CA ARG A 304 4.32 -13.22 15.91
C ARG A 304 5.25 -12.04 15.63
N LEU A 305 5.05 -11.36 14.49
CA LEU A 305 5.81 -10.15 14.14
C LEU A 305 5.48 -8.99 15.08
N ILE A 306 4.20 -8.72 15.36
CA ILE A 306 3.81 -7.70 16.37
C ILE A 306 4.39 -8.06 17.74
N ASP A 307 4.25 -9.30 18.18
CA ASP A 307 4.75 -9.75 19.48
C ASP A 307 6.29 -9.63 19.59
N ALA A 308 6.99 -9.68 18.44
CA ALA A 308 8.44 -9.45 18.36
C ALA A 308 8.83 -7.95 18.29
N GLY A 309 7.87 -7.04 18.06
CA GLY A 309 8.09 -5.60 17.96
C GLY A 309 8.08 -5.00 16.55
N SER A 310 7.75 -5.80 15.53
CA SER A 310 7.60 -5.34 14.14
C SER A 310 6.22 -4.70 13.95
N PRO A 311 6.10 -3.41 13.58
CA PRO A 311 4.82 -2.82 13.23
C PRO A 311 4.22 -3.51 12.01
N LEU A 312 2.87 -3.58 11.93
CA LEU A 312 2.19 -4.10 10.74
C LEU A 312 1.48 -3.00 9.98
N THR A 313 1.35 -3.21 8.67
CA THR A 313 0.51 -2.42 7.78
C THR A 313 -0.12 -3.34 6.72
N LEU A 314 -1.04 -2.80 5.92
CA LEU A 314 -1.79 -3.55 4.91
C LEU A 314 -1.71 -2.90 3.54
N GLY A 315 -1.66 -3.72 2.49
CA GLY A 315 -1.68 -3.29 1.10
C GLY A 315 -2.70 -4.07 0.27
N SER A 316 -3.06 -3.55 -0.91
CA SER A 316 -3.90 -4.25 -1.90
C SER A 316 -3.10 -4.86 -3.05
N ASP A 317 -1.81 -4.57 -3.10
CA ASP A 317 -0.76 -5.10 -3.99
C ASP A 317 -1.21 -5.25 -5.46
N GLN A 318 -1.55 -6.47 -5.94
CA GLN A 318 -1.99 -6.72 -7.31
C GLN A 318 -3.45 -6.33 -7.60
N HIS A 319 -4.17 -5.85 -6.59
CA HIS A 319 -5.58 -5.43 -6.73
C HIS A 319 -6.55 -6.53 -7.15
N ALA A 320 -6.35 -7.76 -6.69
CA ALA A 320 -7.36 -8.80 -6.76
C ALA A 320 -8.70 -8.26 -6.19
N VAL A 321 -8.60 -7.52 -5.09
CA VAL A 321 -9.66 -6.69 -4.50
C VAL A 321 -9.07 -5.32 -4.14
N ILE A 322 -9.89 -4.25 -4.16
CA ILE A 322 -9.58 -2.95 -3.55
C ILE A 322 -10.67 -2.68 -2.51
N ASP A 323 -10.44 -3.16 -1.29
CA ASP A 323 -11.35 -3.02 -0.15
C ASP A 323 -10.55 -3.05 1.16
N PRO A 324 -10.33 -1.90 1.83
CA PRO A 324 -9.56 -1.85 3.07
C PRO A 324 -10.17 -2.71 4.18
N PHE A 325 -11.48 -2.89 4.21
CA PHE A 325 -12.15 -3.72 5.22
C PHE A 325 -11.89 -5.21 4.99
N GLU A 326 -11.72 -5.63 3.73
CA GLU A 326 -11.36 -7.00 3.42
C GLU A 326 -9.90 -7.30 3.79
N GLU A 327 -8.99 -6.36 3.57
CA GLU A 327 -7.61 -6.50 4.03
C GLU A 327 -7.53 -6.56 5.57
N LEU A 328 -8.21 -5.65 6.28
CA LEU A 328 -8.29 -5.67 7.75
C LEU A 328 -8.82 -6.99 8.28
N ARG A 329 -9.96 -7.46 7.74
CA ARG A 329 -10.53 -8.76 8.14
C ARG A 329 -9.64 -9.92 7.72
N GLY A 330 -9.03 -9.83 6.54
CA GLY A 330 -8.14 -10.85 6.01
C GLY A 330 -7.02 -11.19 6.97
N LEU A 331 -6.36 -10.18 7.52
CA LEU A 331 -5.28 -10.35 8.50
C LEU A 331 -5.72 -11.20 9.70
N GLU A 332 -6.81 -10.82 10.37
CA GLU A 332 -7.34 -11.55 11.54
C GLU A 332 -7.87 -12.94 11.16
N LEU A 333 -8.58 -13.07 10.01
CA LEU A 333 -9.18 -14.34 9.61
C LEU A 333 -8.13 -15.36 9.16
N HIS A 334 -7.01 -14.92 8.59
CA HIS A 334 -5.87 -15.79 8.27
C HIS A 334 -5.23 -16.36 9.53
N GLU A 335 -4.99 -15.49 10.54
CA GLU A 335 -4.47 -15.93 11.84
C GLU A 335 -5.43 -16.94 12.52
N ARG A 336 -6.75 -16.72 12.46
CA ARG A 336 -7.73 -17.69 12.96
C ARG A 336 -7.62 -19.04 12.28
N LEU A 337 -7.46 -19.06 10.97
CA LEU A 337 -7.33 -20.31 10.21
C LEU A 337 -6.01 -21.01 10.51
N ALA A 338 -4.92 -20.26 10.67
CA ALA A 338 -3.60 -20.80 10.95
C ALA A 338 -3.50 -21.37 12.36
N THR A 339 -4.14 -20.74 13.36
CA THR A 339 -3.98 -21.07 14.78
C THR A 339 -5.14 -21.87 15.37
N GLY A 340 -6.35 -21.78 14.77
CA GLY A 340 -7.59 -22.29 15.36
C GLY A 340 -8.13 -21.42 16.50
N GLU A 341 -7.57 -20.22 16.73
CA GLU A 341 -7.95 -19.29 17.80
C GLU A 341 -8.60 -18.04 17.23
N ARG A 342 -9.54 -17.43 17.99
CA ARG A 342 -10.20 -16.16 17.65
C ARG A 342 -9.60 -15.01 18.44
N GLY A 343 -9.72 -13.78 17.90
CA GLY A 343 -9.29 -12.56 18.58
C GLY A 343 -7.78 -12.42 18.66
N ARG A 344 -7.10 -12.83 17.60
CA ARG A 344 -5.65 -12.64 17.49
C ARG A 344 -5.31 -11.15 17.36
N PHE A 345 -6.19 -10.38 16.69
CA PHE A 345 -6.14 -8.93 16.61
C PHE A 345 -7.45 -8.34 17.15
N THR A 346 -7.35 -7.33 18.01
CA THR A 346 -8.49 -6.53 18.45
C THR A 346 -8.94 -5.59 17.34
N PRO A 347 -10.21 -5.11 17.37
CA PRO A 347 -10.65 -4.08 16.42
C PRO A 347 -9.80 -2.81 16.44
N VAL A 348 -9.28 -2.42 17.61
CA VAL A 348 -8.39 -1.25 17.76
C VAL A 348 -7.09 -1.49 17.03
N GLU A 349 -6.44 -2.64 17.25
CA GLU A 349 -5.21 -3.00 16.54
C GLU A 349 -5.43 -3.01 15.01
N LEU A 350 -6.54 -3.59 14.53
CA LEU A 350 -6.84 -3.65 13.10
C LEU A 350 -6.99 -2.24 12.49
N ILE A 351 -7.74 -1.34 13.13
CA ILE A 351 -7.89 0.03 12.62
C ILE A 351 -6.53 0.76 12.64
N MET A 352 -5.73 0.62 13.70
CA MET A 352 -4.38 1.22 13.76
C MET A 352 -3.45 0.68 12.65
N ILE A 353 -3.48 -0.63 12.38
CA ILE A 353 -2.71 -1.27 11.31
C ILE A 353 -3.12 -0.71 9.93
N GLY A 354 -4.42 -0.57 9.68
CA GLY A 354 -4.94 -0.05 8.41
C GLY A 354 -4.92 1.48 8.30
N SER A 355 -4.51 2.21 9.33
CA SER A 355 -4.46 3.67 9.33
C SER A 355 -3.09 4.20 9.78
N GLU A 356 -2.89 4.50 11.05
CA GLU A 356 -1.70 5.17 11.59
C GLU A 356 -0.39 4.45 11.22
N ALA A 357 -0.31 3.13 11.42
CA ALA A 357 0.88 2.35 11.10
C ALA A 357 1.19 2.39 9.58
N GLY A 358 0.15 2.30 8.74
CA GLY A 358 0.31 2.44 7.29
C GLY A 358 0.78 3.84 6.87
N TYR A 359 0.26 4.89 7.49
CA TYR A 359 0.73 6.26 7.24
C TYR A 359 2.19 6.43 7.63
N HIS A 360 2.61 5.90 8.79
CA HIS A 360 4.00 5.95 9.25
C HIS A 360 4.95 5.24 8.28
N SER A 361 4.61 4.01 7.85
CA SER A 361 5.42 3.24 6.90
C SER A 361 5.59 3.93 5.55
N LEU A 362 4.66 4.85 5.22
CA LEU A 362 4.66 5.64 4.00
C LEU A 362 5.28 7.05 4.16
N GLY A 363 5.86 7.36 5.32
CA GLY A 363 6.51 8.64 5.58
C GLY A 363 5.55 9.81 5.87
N TRP A 364 4.35 9.52 6.38
CA TRP A 364 3.35 10.51 6.79
C TRP A 364 3.06 10.41 8.31
N PRO A 365 4.03 10.74 9.18
CA PRO A 365 3.90 10.49 10.62
C PRO A 365 2.77 11.26 11.30
N ASP A 366 2.28 12.33 10.68
CA ASP A 366 1.17 13.16 11.20
C ASP A 366 -0.22 12.67 10.74
N GLY A 367 -0.32 11.56 10.01
CA GLY A 367 -1.56 11.07 9.42
C GLY A 367 -2.09 9.79 10.09
N GLY A 368 -3.29 9.35 9.66
CA GLY A 368 -3.87 8.07 10.06
C GLY A 368 -4.50 8.04 11.45
N ASN A 369 -4.69 9.20 12.09
CA ASN A 369 -5.43 9.31 13.34
C ASN A 369 -6.32 10.56 13.36
N ILE A 370 -7.35 10.59 14.22
CA ILE A 370 -8.22 11.75 14.42
C ILE A 370 -7.82 12.39 15.76
N ALA A 371 -6.86 13.29 15.71
CA ALA A 371 -6.33 14.00 16.86
C ALA A 371 -5.95 15.44 16.48
N ASP A 372 -5.90 16.34 17.45
CA ASP A 372 -5.52 17.74 17.22
C ASP A 372 -4.12 17.83 16.58
N GLY A 373 -4.02 18.55 15.48
CA GLY A 373 -2.80 18.77 14.72
C GLY A 373 -2.50 17.69 13.67
N ALA A 374 -3.16 16.53 13.71
CA ALA A 374 -3.00 15.49 12.69
C ALA A 374 -3.58 15.91 11.32
N LEU A 375 -3.10 15.27 10.24
CA LEU A 375 -3.66 15.48 8.90
C LEU A 375 -5.16 15.14 8.88
N ALA A 376 -5.98 16.06 8.38
CA ALA A 376 -7.43 15.88 8.33
C ALA A 376 -7.84 14.95 7.18
N ASP A 377 -7.46 13.69 7.31
CA ASP A 377 -7.81 12.59 6.44
C ASP A 377 -8.75 11.65 7.21
N PHE A 378 -9.97 11.44 6.70
CA PHE A 378 -10.94 10.59 7.35
C PHE A 378 -11.93 9.95 6.36
N VAL A 379 -12.55 8.87 6.80
CA VAL A 379 -13.52 8.08 6.04
C VAL A 379 -14.80 7.93 6.84
N VAL A 380 -15.93 8.21 6.23
CA VAL A 380 -17.26 7.98 6.82
C VAL A 380 -17.85 6.70 6.25
N VAL A 381 -18.19 5.77 7.12
CA VAL A 381 -18.78 4.47 6.78
C VAL A 381 -20.25 4.45 7.21
N ARG A 382 -21.14 4.13 6.28
CA ARG A 382 -22.57 4.01 6.56
C ARG A 382 -22.87 2.88 7.54
N SER A 383 -23.68 3.14 8.54
CA SER A 383 -24.14 2.15 9.53
C SER A 383 -25.56 1.61 9.26
N ASN A 384 -26.19 2.05 8.15
CA ASN A 384 -27.57 1.76 7.79
C ASN A 384 -27.72 0.94 6.48
N SER A 385 -26.65 0.34 6.00
CA SER A 385 -26.72 -0.60 4.86
C SER A 385 -27.15 -2.00 5.34
N VAL A 386 -27.51 -2.86 4.41
CA VAL A 386 -27.83 -4.28 4.73
C VAL A 386 -26.66 -5.01 5.39
N ARG A 387 -25.40 -4.57 5.16
CA ARG A 387 -24.20 -5.17 5.74
C ARG A 387 -23.92 -4.65 7.14
N THR A 388 -24.16 -3.37 7.38
CA THR A 388 -23.72 -2.67 8.60
C THR A 388 -24.85 -2.46 9.61
N THR A 389 -26.12 -2.58 9.21
CA THR A 389 -27.27 -2.45 10.14
C THR A 389 -27.19 -3.48 11.25
N GLY A 390 -27.18 -3.01 12.50
CA GLY A 390 -27.08 -3.84 13.69
C GLY A 390 -25.63 -4.17 14.12
N ALA A 391 -24.62 -3.77 13.36
CA ALA A 391 -23.24 -3.88 13.81
C ALA A 391 -22.94 -2.82 14.89
N HIS A 392 -22.14 -3.20 15.89
CA HIS A 392 -21.61 -2.25 16.84
C HIS A 392 -20.59 -1.34 16.16
N PRO A 393 -20.58 -0.02 16.44
CA PRO A 393 -19.64 0.92 15.82
C PRO A 393 -18.17 0.56 15.99
N ASP A 394 -17.79 -0.04 17.12
CA ASP A 394 -16.45 -0.53 17.40
C ASP A 394 -16.09 -1.84 16.68
N GLN A 395 -17.07 -2.50 16.02
CA GLN A 395 -16.90 -3.71 15.23
C GLN A 395 -17.09 -3.45 13.73
N ILE A 396 -17.14 -2.20 13.31
CA ILE A 396 -17.49 -1.81 11.91
C ILE A 396 -16.57 -2.45 10.87
N ALA A 397 -15.28 -2.63 11.19
CA ALA A 397 -14.31 -3.28 10.31
C ALA A 397 -14.69 -4.72 9.91
N TYR A 398 -15.47 -5.42 10.76
CA TYR A 398 -15.96 -6.77 10.47
C TYR A 398 -17.23 -6.83 9.64
N ALA A 399 -17.96 -5.72 9.53
CA ALA A 399 -19.25 -5.67 8.84
C ALA A 399 -19.19 -4.89 7.51
N ALA A 400 -18.44 -3.79 7.48
CA ALA A 400 -18.37 -2.91 6.31
C ALA A 400 -17.59 -3.51 5.14
N THR A 401 -17.86 -2.98 3.97
CA THR A 401 -17.07 -3.17 2.73
C THR A 401 -16.82 -1.82 2.08
N ALA A 402 -16.01 -1.77 1.04
CA ALA A 402 -15.81 -0.56 0.23
C ALA A 402 -17.14 0.08 -0.24
N ALA A 403 -18.19 -0.72 -0.47
CA ALA A 403 -19.51 -0.24 -0.86
C ALA A 403 -20.25 0.53 0.25
N ASP A 404 -19.78 0.47 1.49
CA ASP A 404 -20.37 1.20 2.63
C ASP A 404 -19.68 2.53 2.91
N VAL A 405 -18.61 2.85 2.19
CA VAL A 405 -17.95 4.16 2.25
C VAL A 405 -18.89 5.22 1.68
N ASP A 406 -19.17 6.23 2.49
CA ASP A 406 -20.05 7.35 2.14
C ASP A 406 -19.27 8.59 1.75
N GLN A 407 -18.29 8.95 2.56
CA GLN A 407 -17.47 10.15 2.36
C GLN A 407 -16.01 9.85 2.64
N VAL A 408 -15.13 10.44 1.83
CA VAL A 408 -13.68 10.42 2.02
C VAL A 408 -13.16 11.84 1.94
N VAL A 409 -12.37 12.20 2.93
CA VAL A 409 -11.75 13.52 3.05
C VAL A 409 -10.25 13.35 3.14
N VAL A 410 -9.51 14.12 2.35
CA VAL A 410 -8.04 14.16 2.33
C VAL A 410 -7.55 15.60 2.46
N GLY A 411 -6.80 15.88 3.50
CA GLY A 411 -6.33 17.25 3.81
C GLY A 411 -7.49 18.25 3.93
N GLY A 412 -8.61 17.81 4.51
CA GLY A 412 -9.83 18.62 4.64
C GLY A 412 -10.63 18.79 3.36
N ARG A 413 -10.22 18.21 2.23
CA ARG A 413 -10.97 18.24 0.95
C ARG A 413 -11.81 16.99 0.78
N VAL A 414 -13.08 17.15 0.53
CA VAL A 414 -13.97 16.01 0.20
C VAL A 414 -13.67 15.52 -1.21
N ILE A 415 -13.16 14.30 -1.34
CA ILE A 415 -12.86 13.66 -2.64
C ILE A 415 -13.89 12.60 -3.02
N VAL A 416 -14.60 12.05 -2.03
CA VAL A 416 -15.75 11.14 -2.23
C VAL A 416 -16.92 11.66 -1.41
N ARG A 417 -18.10 11.77 -2.01
CA ARG A 417 -19.36 12.13 -1.35
C ARG A 417 -20.49 11.20 -1.82
N GLU A 418 -21.30 10.71 -0.88
CA GLU A 418 -22.38 9.75 -1.16
C GLU A 418 -21.88 8.50 -1.96
N GLY A 419 -20.67 8.05 -1.65
CA GLY A 419 -20.03 6.92 -2.34
C GLY A 419 -19.62 7.24 -3.79
N ARG A 420 -19.55 8.51 -4.19
CA ARG A 420 -19.16 8.94 -5.55
C ARG A 420 -17.87 9.76 -5.51
N HIS A 421 -16.91 9.32 -6.30
CA HIS A 421 -15.64 10.03 -6.44
C HIS A 421 -15.79 11.33 -7.25
N GLN A 422 -14.98 12.37 -6.92
CA GLN A 422 -14.98 13.68 -7.60
C GLN A 422 -14.72 13.61 -9.11
N LEU A 423 -13.95 12.62 -9.60
CA LEU A 423 -13.73 12.36 -11.03
C LEU A 423 -14.88 11.60 -11.70
N GLY A 424 -15.97 11.29 -11.00
CA GLY A 424 -17.07 10.49 -11.48
C GLY A 424 -16.87 8.99 -11.23
N SER A 425 -17.28 8.14 -12.17
CA SER A 425 -17.24 6.68 -12.01
C SER A 425 -15.85 6.09 -12.30
N PRO A 426 -15.17 5.48 -11.31
CA PRO A 426 -13.92 4.76 -11.55
C PRO A 426 -14.05 3.66 -12.60
N ALA A 427 -15.20 3.00 -12.67
CA ALA A 427 -15.46 1.98 -13.71
C ALA A 427 -15.38 2.56 -15.12
N ARG A 428 -15.93 3.77 -15.35
CA ARG A 428 -15.81 4.44 -16.66
C ARG A 428 -14.39 4.88 -16.96
N LEU A 429 -13.68 5.42 -15.98
CA LEU A 429 -12.26 5.78 -16.12
C LEU A 429 -11.43 4.55 -16.49
N LEU A 430 -11.66 3.42 -15.82
CA LEU A 430 -10.98 2.17 -16.09
C LEU A 430 -11.32 1.63 -17.50
N THR A 431 -12.61 1.69 -17.92
CA THR A 431 -13.01 1.29 -19.27
C THR A 431 -12.23 2.08 -20.32
N SER A 432 -12.15 3.43 -20.18
CA SER A 432 -11.42 4.28 -21.11
C SER A 432 -9.92 3.97 -21.13
N ALA A 433 -9.31 3.68 -19.97
CA ALA A 433 -7.92 3.27 -19.88
C ALA A 433 -7.65 1.92 -20.58
N LEU A 434 -8.56 0.93 -20.39
CA LEU A 434 -8.46 -0.37 -21.05
C LEU A 434 -8.65 -0.28 -22.57
N GLU A 435 -9.57 0.56 -23.05
CA GLU A 435 -9.75 0.83 -24.48
C GLU A 435 -8.48 1.45 -25.11
N LYS A 436 -7.84 2.38 -24.40
CA LYS A 436 -6.56 2.95 -24.84
C LYS A 436 -5.48 1.89 -24.94
N LEU A 437 -5.33 1.05 -23.90
CA LEU A 437 -4.38 -0.06 -23.87
C LEU A 437 -4.66 -1.11 -24.96
N ALA A 438 -5.89 -1.27 -25.43
CA ALA A 438 -6.23 -2.19 -26.51
C ALA A 438 -5.76 -1.69 -27.90
N GLN A 439 -5.45 -0.39 -28.03
CA GLN A 439 -5.00 0.25 -29.26
C GLN A 439 -3.46 0.29 -29.40
N THR A 440 -2.74 0.10 -28.29
CA THR A 440 -1.28 -0.05 -28.21
C THR A 440 -0.88 -1.53 -28.27
#